data_617d5d3f7018bc5c8742c163c5ce57cd
#
_entry.id   617d5d3f7018bc5c8742c163c5ce57cd
#
_cell.length_a   1.000
_cell.length_b   1.000
_cell.length_c   1.000
_cell.angle_alpha   90.00
_cell.angle_beta   90.00
_cell.angle_gamma   90.00
#
_symmetry.space_group_name_H-M   'P 1'
#
loop_
_entity.id
_entity.type
_entity.pdbx_description
1 polymer ?
#
loop_
_entity_poly.entity_id
_entity_poly.type
_entity_poly.pdbx_seq_one_letter_code
_entity_poly.pdbx_strand_id
1 'polypeptide(L)'
;MRILVFQHVDCEHPGSLRQFLAEDEIEWDPVYLHRGDKIPSFDKYDALWVMGGPMDVWDIEENPWLVEEKAAIRHWVAELGKPYLGLCLGHQLLADALGGTCGPQKVPEIGVLEVELTEEGKKDSLFLGTAPKQQCLQWHSVRVAQAPEGAIVLAKSDVCSIQAMRIGTNAWSMQYHVEIESDTVDNWGAIPAYAEALTNTLGEGALSNLKKNTDANMSQCLSCARQIYDNFMSEIV
;
A
#
# COMPACT_ATOMS: atom_id res chain seq x y z
N MET A 1 8.05 15.66 13.73
CA MET A 1 7.93 14.38 13.00
C MET A 1 7.95 14.65 11.51
N ARG A 2 8.64 13.81 10.74
CA ARG A 2 8.76 13.95 9.28
C ARG A 2 8.71 12.59 8.60
N ILE A 3 7.86 12.45 7.59
CA ILE A 3 7.65 11.19 6.87
C ILE A 3 8.28 11.29 5.48
N LEU A 4 9.05 10.27 5.09
CA LEU A 4 9.53 10.09 3.73
C LEU A 4 8.50 9.28 2.94
N VAL A 5 8.16 9.71 1.72
CA VAL A 5 7.15 9.03 0.90
C VAL A 5 7.74 8.68 -0.46
N PHE A 6 7.83 7.39 -0.79
CA PHE A 6 8.21 6.96 -2.14
C PHE A 6 6.96 6.87 -3.02
N GLN A 7 7.01 7.53 -4.18
CA GLN A 7 5.94 7.54 -5.17
C GLN A 7 6.44 7.05 -6.54
N HIS A 8 5.62 6.25 -7.20
CA HIS A 8 5.94 5.56 -8.44
C HIS A 8 5.22 6.11 -9.67
N VAL A 9 4.13 6.84 -9.43
CA VAL A 9 3.41 7.67 -10.41
C VAL A 9 2.75 8.85 -9.68
N ASP A 10 2.38 9.89 -10.42
CA ASP A 10 1.90 11.15 -9.82
C ASP A 10 0.61 11.01 -9.01
N CYS A 11 -0.30 10.16 -9.44
CA CYS A 11 -1.61 9.99 -8.80
C CYS A 11 -1.63 8.92 -7.70
N GLU A 12 -0.55 8.16 -7.50
CA GLU A 12 -0.39 7.23 -6.37
C GLU A 12 0.36 7.91 -5.23
N HIS A 13 -0.22 8.95 -4.70
CA HIS A 13 0.23 9.69 -3.52
C HIS A 13 -0.50 9.18 -2.27
N PRO A 14 -0.15 9.63 -1.04
CA PRO A 14 -0.80 9.14 0.18
C PRO A 14 -2.31 9.46 0.33
N GLY A 15 -2.97 9.96 -0.71
CA GLY A 15 -4.41 10.13 -0.78
C GLY A 15 -4.98 10.88 0.44
N SER A 16 -6.03 10.33 1.03
CA SER A 16 -6.70 10.88 2.22
C SER A 16 -5.78 11.01 3.44
N LEU A 17 -4.70 10.22 3.52
CA LEU A 17 -3.73 10.33 4.63
C LEU A 17 -3.01 11.68 4.62
N ARG A 18 -2.92 12.36 3.48
CA ARG A 18 -2.37 13.73 3.39
C ARG A 18 -3.17 14.74 4.19
N GLN A 19 -4.50 14.59 4.22
CA GLN A 19 -5.35 15.44 5.03
C GLN A 19 -5.06 15.20 6.52
N PHE A 20 -4.92 13.95 6.95
CA PHE A 20 -4.62 13.62 8.34
C PHE A 20 -3.25 14.13 8.78
N LEU A 21 -2.23 14.02 7.91
CA LEU A 21 -0.92 14.62 8.16
C LEU A 21 -0.99 16.15 8.33
N ALA A 22 -1.81 16.82 7.51
CA ALA A 22 -2.00 18.28 7.61
C ALA A 22 -2.74 18.67 8.89
N GLU A 23 -3.75 17.91 9.31
CA GLU A 23 -4.48 18.10 10.58
C GLU A 23 -3.57 17.98 11.81
N ASP A 24 -2.60 17.04 11.75
CA ASP A 24 -1.65 16.78 12.83
C ASP A 24 -0.35 17.58 12.70
N GLU A 25 -0.26 18.52 11.74
CA GLU A 25 0.92 19.37 11.47
C GLU A 25 2.20 18.55 11.21
N ILE A 26 2.07 17.36 10.57
CA ILE A 26 3.19 16.49 10.26
C ILE A 26 3.71 16.78 8.85
N GLU A 27 5.01 17.05 8.77
CA GLU A 27 5.70 17.26 7.50
C GLU A 27 5.99 15.94 6.78
N TRP A 28 5.89 15.94 5.46
CA TRP A 28 6.28 14.81 4.63
C TRP A 28 6.96 15.27 3.35
N ASP A 29 7.93 14.47 2.87
CA ASP A 29 8.68 14.72 1.65
C ASP A 29 8.40 13.61 0.62
N PRO A 30 7.82 13.91 -0.54
CA PRO A 30 7.71 12.96 -1.63
C PRO A 30 9.07 12.78 -2.33
N VAL A 31 9.35 11.54 -2.75
CA VAL A 31 10.44 11.18 -3.67
C VAL A 31 9.80 10.53 -4.89
N TYR A 32 9.84 11.22 -6.01
CA TYR A 32 9.23 10.78 -7.27
C TYR A 32 10.23 9.91 -8.05
N LEU A 33 10.33 8.61 -7.68
CA LEU A 33 11.31 7.69 -8.26
C LEU A 33 11.18 7.57 -9.78
N HIS A 34 9.96 7.55 -10.29
CA HIS A 34 9.65 7.54 -11.73
C HIS A 34 10.13 8.78 -12.48
N ARG A 35 10.42 9.87 -11.78
CA ARG A 35 10.97 11.13 -12.34
C ARG A 35 12.48 11.24 -12.18
N GLY A 36 13.11 10.23 -11.56
CA GLY A 36 14.55 10.18 -11.32
C GLY A 36 15.02 10.94 -10.08
N ASP A 37 14.11 11.19 -9.13
CA ASP A 37 14.51 11.74 -7.84
C ASP A 37 15.44 10.76 -7.12
N LYS A 38 16.42 11.30 -6.42
CA LYS A 38 17.35 10.49 -5.62
C LYS A 38 16.74 10.25 -4.23
N ILE A 39 16.91 9.03 -3.74
CA ILE A 39 16.59 8.68 -2.36
C ILE A 39 17.51 9.47 -1.43
N PRO A 40 16.96 10.30 -0.50
CA PRO A 40 17.75 11.11 0.40
C PRO A 40 18.35 10.28 1.55
N SER A 41 19.27 10.89 2.35
CA SER A 41 19.64 10.35 3.65
C SER A 41 18.42 10.22 4.56
N PHE A 42 18.40 9.15 5.37
CA PHE A 42 17.27 8.81 6.24
C PHE A 42 17.30 9.49 7.62
N ASP A 43 18.36 10.27 7.92
CA ASP A 43 18.63 10.79 9.26
C ASP A 43 17.51 11.66 9.82
N LYS A 44 16.82 12.40 8.96
CA LYS A 44 15.79 13.37 9.35
C LYS A 44 14.36 12.83 9.30
N TYR A 45 14.19 11.55 8.95
CA TYR A 45 12.86 10.96 8.80
C TYR A 45 12.55 9.97 9.92
N ASP A 46 11.34 10.02 10.40
CA ASP A 46 10.82 9.19 11.48
C ASP A 46 10.08 7.95 10.94
N ALA A 47 9.47 8.04 9.77
CA ALA A 47 8.79 6.95 9.09
C ALA A 47 9.01 6.98 7.57
N LEU A 48 8.88 5.81 6.94
CA LEU A 48 8.88 5.63 5.48
C LEU A 48 7.53 5.07 5.03
N TRP A 49 6.87 5.79 4.12
CA TRP A 49 5.70 5.29 3.40
C TRP A 49 6.06 4.97 1.96
N VAL A 50 5.66 3.82 1.48
CA VAL A 50 5.90 3.37 0.10
C VAL A 50 4.56 3.09 -0.55
N MET A 51 4.26 3.87 -1.59
CA MET A 51 2.94 3.91 -2.20
C MET A 51 2.75 2.81 -3.26
N GLY A 52 1.60 2.82 -3.90
CA GLY A 52 1.28 1.95 -5.02
C GLY A 52 1.98 2.35 -6.32
N GLY A 53 1.75 1.56 -7.36
CA GLY A 53 2.29 1.79 -8.70
C GLY A 53 1.88 0.71 -9.69
N PRO A 54 1.88 1.04 -11.01
CA PRO A 54 1.45 0.11 -12.06
C PRO A 54 2.51 -0.91 -12.49
N MET A 55 3.73 -0.82 -11.95
CA MET A 55 4.83 -1.73 -12.26
C MET A 55 4.86 -2.93 -11.32
N ASP A 56 5.46 -4.01 -11.75
CA ASP A 56 5.74 -5.17 -10.93
C ASP A 56 7.11 -5.07 -10.25
N VAL A 57 7.31 -5.76 -9.14
CA VAL A 57 8.60 -5.72 -8.40
C VAL A 57 9.80 -6.22 -9.20
N TRP A 58 9.59 -6.95 -10.29
CA TRP A 58 10.62 -7.48 -11.19
C TRP A 58 10.87 -6.63 -12.45
N ASP A 59 10.13 -5.55 -12.68
CA ASP A 59 10.26 -4.68 -13.87
C ASP A 59 11.50 -3.76 -13.79
N ILE A 60 12.63 -4.34 -13.40
CA ILE A 60 13.88 -3.62 -13.14
C ILE A 60 14.58 -3.13 -14.42
N GLU A 61 14.27 -3.69 -15.59
CA GLU A 61 14.81 -3.24 -16.86
C GLU A 61 14.16 -1.92 -17.30
N GLU A 62 12.85 -1.80 -17.18
CA GLU A 62 12.08 -0.61 -17.49
C GLU A 62 12.13 0.42 -16.35
N ASN A 63 12.26 -0.05 -15.10
CA ASN A 63 12.25 0.76 -13.89
C ASN A 63 13.48 0.48 -13.02
N PRO A 64 14.71 0.87 -13.47
CA PRO A 64 15.95 0.50 -12.78
C PRO A 64 16.07 1.06 -11.36
N TRP A 65 15.32 2.11 -11.02
CA TRP A 65 15.23 2.67 -9.67
C TRP A 65 14.62 1.69 -8.65
N LEU A 66 13.86 0.67 -9.07
CA LEU A 66 13.34 -0.39 -8.19
C LEU A 66 14.46 -1.13 -7.44
N VAL A 67 15.65 -1.25 -8.04
CA VAL A 67 16.80 -1.89 -7.39
C VAL A 67 17.29 -1.06 -6.20
N GLU A 68 17.44 0.25 -6.39
CA GLU A 68 17.85 1.17 -5.32
C GLU A 68 16.78 1.29 -4.25
N GLU A 69 15.51 1.32 -4.64
CA GLU A 69 14.39 1.38 -3.72
C GLU A 69 14.30 0.14 -2.81
N LYS A 70 14.39 -1.07 -3.37
CA LYS A 70 14.41 -2.31 -2.59
C LYS A 70 15.59 -2.35 -1.61
N ALA A 71 16.76 -1.87 -2.03
CA ALA A 71 17.90 -1.74 -1.13
C ALA A 71 17.63 -0.72 0.00
N ALA A 72 17.00 0.40 -0.31
CA ALA A 72 16.60 1.43 0.64
C ALA A 72 15.55 0.90 1.65
N ILE A 73 14.53 0.19 1.19
CA ILE A 73 13.52 -0.46 2.05
C ILE A 73 14.18 -1.46 2.99
N ARG A 74 15.05 -2.32 2.46
CA ARG A 74 15.79 -3.28 3.28
C ARG A 74 16.62 -2.59 4.35
N HIS A 75 17.38 -1.57 3.99
CA HIS A 75 18.16 -0.79 4.94
C HIS A 75 17.27 -0.14 6.01
N TRP A 76 16.17 0.48 5.60
CA TRP A 76 15.21 1.13 6.50
C TRP A 76 14.62 0.16 7.53
N VAL A 77 14.11 -0.97 7.06
CA VAL A 77 13.37 -1.92 7.91
C VAL A 77 14.31 -2.86 8.68
N ALA A 78 15.28 -3.49 7.98
CA ALA A 78 16.08 -4.54 8.58
C ALA A 78 17.30 -4.02 9.37
N GLU A 79 17.86 -2.88 8.96
CA GLU A 79 19.09 -2.36 9.60
C GLU A 79 18.79 -1.20 10.55
N LEU A 80 17.92 -0.24 10.15
CA LEU A 80 17.55 0.89 10.99
C LEU A 80 16.39 0.58 11.95
N GLY A 81 15.56 -0.41 11.66
CA GLY A 81 14.40 -0.79 12.46
C GLY A 81 13.35 0.32 12.60
N LYS A 82 13.26 1.23 11.61
CA LYS A 82 12.35 2.38 11.64
C LYS A 82 10.95 2.03 11.11
N PRO A 83 9.91 2.75 11.54
CA PRO A 83 8.52 2.56 11.10
C PRO A 83 8.35 2.62 9.59
N TYR A 84 7.61 1.65 9.04
CA TYR A 84 7.33 1.52 7.61
C TYR A 84 5.85 1.26 7.37
N LEU A 85 5.28 1.90 6.36
CA LEU A 85 3.95 1.61 5.84
C LEU A 85 4.02 1.44 4.31
N GLY A 86 3.70 0.23 3.82
CA GLY A 86 3.65 -0.06 2.38
C GLY A 86 2.24 -0.33 1.89
N LEU A 87 1.86 0.29 0.77
CA LEU A 87 0.55 0.11 0.15
C LEU A 87 0.70 -0.45 -1.27
N CYS A 88 -0.04 -1.48 -1.60
CA CYS A 88 -0.08 -2.15 -2.90
C CYS A 88 1.32 -2.55 -3.40
N LEU A 89 1.93 -1.82 -4.34
CA LEU A 89 3.32 -2.06 -4.75
C LEU A 89 4.28 -1.99 -3.56
N GLY A 90 4.08 -1.04 -2.64
CA GLY A 90 4.89 -0.94 -1.42
C GLY A 90 4.80 -2.17 -0.51
N HIS A 91 3.66 -2.87 -0.49
CA HIS A 91 3.53 -4.16 0.19
C HIS A 91 4.37 -5.25 -0.49
N GLN A 92 4.35 -5.29 -1.80
CA GLN A 92 5.12 -6.26 -2.60
C GLN A 92 6.62 -5.98 -2.53
N LEU A 93 7.03 -4.69 -2.60
CA LEU A 93 8.42 -4.27 -2.47
C LEU A 93 9.00 -4.60 -1.09
N LEU A 94 8.22 -4.44 -0.01
CA LEU A 94 8.64 -4.86 1.33
C LEU A 94 8.92 -6.37 1.37
N ALA A 95 8.02 -7.17 0.80
CA ALA A 95 8.20 -8.62 0.76
C ALA A 95 9.46 -9.00 -0.03
N ASP A 96 9.60 -8.48 -1.25
CA ASP A 96 10.73 -8.80 -2.13
C ASP A 96 12.07 -8.33 -1.54
N ALA A 97 12.13 -7.12 -0.99
CA ALA A 97 13.32 -6.57 -0.36
C ALA A 97 13.84 -7.41 0.84
N LEU A 98 12.95 -8.10 1.54
CA LEU A 98 13.27 -8.88 2.74
C LEU A 98 13.29 -10.41 2.52
N GLY A 99 13.31 -10.84 1.24
CA GLY A 99 13.51 -12.24 0.87
C GLY A 99 12.21 -13.05 0.77
N GLY A 100 11.06 -12.41 0.75
CA GLY A 100 9.81 -12.99 0.30
C GLY A 100 9.77 -13.13 -1.23
N THR A 101 8.64 -13.55 -1.77
CA THR A 101 8.44 -13.66 -3.21
C THR A 101 7.09 -13.07 -3.62
N CYS A 102 7.07 -12.37 -4.74
CA CYS A 102 5.85 -11.90 -5.39
C CYS A 102 5.60 -12.68 -6.68
N GLY A 103 4.36 -12.71 -7.12
CA GLY A 103 4.00 -13.37 -8.37
C GLY A 103 2.57 -13.10 -8.78
N PRO A 104 2.21 -13.44 -10.04
CA PRO A 104 0.87 -13.21 -10.55
C PRO A 104 -0.18 -13.93 -9.72
N GLN A 105 -1.32 -13.27 -9.55
CA GLN A 105 -2.49 -13.84 -8.91
C GLN A 105 -3.38 -14.51 -9.96
N LYS A 106 -3.91 -15.69 -9.63
CA LYS A 106 -4.76 -16.45 -10.56
C LYS A 106 -6.04 -15.71 -10.94
N VAL A 107 -6.59 -14.98 -10.00
CA VAL A 107 -7.79 -14.16 -10.17
C VAL A 107 -7.43 -12.75 -9.67
N PRO A 108 -7.31 -11.75 -10.55
CA PRO A 108 -7.07 -10.37 -10.12
C PRO A 108 -8.15 -9.88 -9.16
N GLU A 109 -7.78 -9.05 -8.20
CA GLU A 109 -8.71 -8.36 -7.33
C GLU A 109 -8.80 -6.89 -7.76
N ILE A 110 -9.92 -6.55 -8.41
CA ILE A 110 -10.25 -5.19 -8.84
C ILE A 110 -11.68 -4.90 -8.41
N GLY A 111 -11.86 -3.94 -7.50
CA GLY A 111 -13.17 -3.63 -6.96
C GLY A 111 -13.12 -3.15 -5.51
N VAL A 112 -14.28 -2.82 -4.96
CA VAL A 112 -14.45 -2.70 -3.51
C VAL A 112 -14.79 -4.10 -2.99
N LEU A 113 -13.80 -4.74 -2.36
CA LEU A 113 -13.86 -6.16 -1.99
C LEU A 113 -13.60 -6.33 -0.50
N GLU A 114 -14.11 -7.44 0.06
CA GLU A 114 -13.93 -7.76 1.47
C GLU A 114 -12.50 -8.27 1.75
N VAL A 115 -11.89 -7.69 2.77
CA VAL A 115 -10.65 -8.17 3.40
C VAL A 115 -10.97 -8.56 4.84
N GLU A 116 -10.50 -9.73 5.26
CA GLU A 116 -10.71 -10.26 6.61
C GLU A 116 -9.40 -10.27 7.41
N LEU A 117 -9.42 -9.69 8.62
CA LEU A 117 -8.29 -9.77 9.55
C LEU A 117 -8.12 -11.20 10.05
N THR A 118 -6.87 -11.67 10.09
CA THR A 118 -6.51 -12.91 10.77
C THR A 118 -6.66 -12.77 12.30
N GLU A 119 -6.51 -13.85 13.04
CA GLU A 119 -6.50 -13.78 14.51
C GLU A 119 -5.32 -12.94 15.03
N GLU A 120 -4.19 -12.91 14.31
CA GLU A 120 -3.08 -12.03 14.64
C GLU A 120 -3.38 -10.57 14.24
N GLY A 121 -4.02 -10.36 13.08
CA GLY A 121 -4.43 -9.02 12.66
C GLY A 121 -5.41 -8.36 13.62
N LYS A 122 -6.34 -9.11 14.20
CA LYS A 122 -7.29 -8.58 15.21
C LYS A 122 -6.62 -8.09 16.51
N LYS A 123 -5.41 -8.53 16.77
CA LYS A 123 -4.61 -8.18 17.96
C LYS A 123 -3.49 -7.19 17.65
N ASP A 124 -3.21 -6.99 16.36
CA ASP A 124 -2.13 -6.13 15.91
C ASP A 124 -2.45 -4.66 16.15
N SER A 125 -1.47 -3.90 16.63
CA SER A 125 -1.65 -2.49 16.97
C SER A 125 -2.15 -1.67 15.79
N LEU A 126 -1.73 -1.96 14.55
CA LEU A 126 -2.18 -1.23 13.36
C LEU A 126 -3.70 -1.34 13.14
N PHE A 127 -4.31 -2.46 13.48
CA PHE A 127 -5.73 -2.73 13.21
C PHE A 127 -6.64 -2.63 14.43
N LEU A 128 -6.12 -2.18 15.57
CA LEU A 128 -6.94 -1.97 16.78
C LEU A 128 -8.07 -0.98 16.48
N GLY A 129 -9.30 -1.36 16.86
CA GLY A 129 -10.50 -0.54 16.64
C GLY A 129 -11.08 -0.60 15.22
N THR A 130 -10.42 -1.25 14.27
CA THR A 130 -11.01 -1.48 12.95
C THR A 130 -11.94 -2.69 12.94
N ALA A 131 -12.86 -2.75 11.98
CA ALA A 131 -13.73 -3.91 11.81
C ALA A 131 -12.92 -5.13 11.38
N PRO A 132 -13.23 -6.36 11.87
CA PRO A 132 -12.53 -7.57 11.44
C PRO A 132 -12.74 -7.95 9.98
N LYS A 133 -13.78 -7.42 9.33
CA LYS A 133 -14.04 -7.48 7.90
C LYS A 133 -14.23 -6.07 7.37
N GLN A 134 -13.49 -5.74 6.34
CA GLN A 134 -13.39 -4.38 5.78
C GLN A 134 -13.68 -4.43 4.29
N GLN A 135 -14.43 -3.44 3.78
CA GLN A 135 -14.58 -3.22 2.35
C GLN A 135 -13.49 -2.24 1.91
N CYS A 136 -12.57 -2.70 1.07
CA CYS A 136 -11.42 -1.92 0.63
C CYS A 136 -11.33 -1.86 -0.88
N LEU A 137 -10.79 -0.77 -1.44
CA LEU A 137 -10.48 -0.71 -2.84
C LEU A 137 -9.28 -1.64 -3.13
N GLN A 138 -9.47 -2.54 -4.05
CA GLN A 138 -8.45 -3.43 -4.59
C GLN A 138 -8.21 -3.10 -6.06
N TRP A 139 -6.96 -3.10 -6.49
CA TRP A 139 -6.61 -2.96 -7.91
C TRP A 139 -5.25 -3.61 -8.18
N HIS A 140 -5.23 -4.95 -8.11
CA HIS A 140 -3.98 -5.68 -8.30
C HIS A 140 -4.17 -7.04 -8.98
N SER A 141 -3.17 -7.44 -9.75
CA SER A 141 -3.03 -8.74 -10.41
C SER A 141 -1.82 -9.53 -9.93
N VAL A 142 -0.98 -8.90 -9.11
CA VAL A 142 0.19 -9.50 -8.45
C VAL A 142 -0.04 -9.51 -6.94
N ARG A 143 0.54 -10.48 -6.26
CA ARG A 143 0.46 -10.65 -4.81
C ARG A 143 1.80 -11.06 -4.22
N VAL A 144 1.95 -10.89 -2.93
CA VAL A 144 2.98 -11.61 -2.16
C VAL A 144 2.59 -13.09 -2.14
N ALA A 145 3.39 -13.92 -2.82
CA ALA A 145 3.18 -15.37 -2.90
C ALA A 145 3.74 -16.09 -1.67
N GLN A 146 4.87 -15.60 -1.15
CA GLN A 146 5.50 -16.06 0.07
C GLN A 146 6.00 -14.86 0.89
N ALA A 147 5.51 -14.75 2.11
CA ALA A 147 5.98 -13.72 3.03
C ALA A 147 7.45 -13.94 3.42
N PRO A 148 8.19 -12.87 3.74
CA PRO A 148 9.53 -12.98 4.33
C PRO A 148 9.53 -13.79 5.62
N GLU A 149 10.69 -14.37 5.98
CA GLU A 149 10.84 -15.07 7.25
C GLU A 149 10.53 -14.14 8.44
N GLY A 150 9.75 -14.64 9.38
CA GLY A 150 9.33 -13.89 10.57
C GLY A 150 8.20 -12.88 10.33
N ALA A 151 7.68 -12.76 9.12
CA ALA A 151 6.50 -11.94 8.86
C ALA A 151 5.25 -12.54 9.49
N ILE A 152 4.39 -11.68 10.03
CA ILE A 152 3.08 -12.03 10.57
C ILE A 152 2.02 -11.58 9.59
N VAL A 153 1.22 -12.52 9.07
CA VAL A 153 0.10 -12.22 8.17
C VAL A 153 -1.07 -11.69 8.99
N LEU A 154 -1.54 -10.48 8.65
CA LEU A 154 -2.54 -9.74 9.42
C LEU A 154 -3.92 -9.74 8.76
N ALA A 155 -3.97 -9.84 7.44
CA ALA A 155 -5.22 -9.87 6.68
C ALA A 155 -5.13 -10.78 5.46
N LYS A 156 -6.28 -11.27 5.01
CA LYS A 156 -6.45 -12.14 3.85
C LYS A 156 -7.75 -11.85 3.12
N SER A 157 -7.86 -12.32 1.88
CA SER A 157 -9.13 -12.49 1.15
C SER A 157 -9.27 -13.93 0.69
N ASP A 158 -10.37 -14.26 0.04
CA ASP A 158 -10.62 -15.62 -0.49
C ASP A 158 -9.57 -16.05 -1.53
N VAL A 159 -8.98 -15.10 -2.25
CA VAL A 159 -8.05 -15.37 -3.37
C VAL A 159 -6.62 -14.88 -3.11
N CYS A 160 -6.41 -14.02 -2.10
CA CYS A 160 -5.10 -13.54 -1.68
C CYS A 160 -4.88 -13.82 -0.18
N SER A 161 -3.98 -14.76 0.10
CA SER A 161 -3.70 -15.20 1.47
C SER A 161 -2.90 -14.20 2.31
N ILE A 162 -2.27 -13.21 1.68
CA ILE A 162 -1.43 -12.20 2.34
C ILE A 162 -1.87 -10.82 1.85
N GLN A 163 -2.97 -10.34 2.40
CA GLN A 163 -3.52 -9.00 2.11
C GLN A 163 -2.89 -7.91 2.99
N ALA A 164 -2.39 -8.29 4.15
CA ALA A 164 -1.58 -7.41 4.99
C ALA A 164 -0.59 -8.25 5.80
N MET A 165 0.56 -7.66 6.10
CA MET A 165 1.58 -8.30 6.94
C MET A 165 2.33 -7.26 7.77
N ARG A 166 2.94 -7.74 8.85
CA ARG A 166 3.92 -6.99 9.65
C ARG A 166 5.23 -7.76 9.73
N ILE A 167 6.32 -7.03 9.61
CA ILE A 167 7.69 -7.53 9.81
C ILE A 167 8.31 -6.81 11.00
N GLY A 168 8.90 -7.58 11.91
CA GLY A 168 9.38 -7.02 13.16
C GLY A 168 8.25 -6.41 13.99
N THR A 169 8.50 -5.24 14.60
CA THR A 169 7.54 -4.56 15.47
C THR A 169 6.75 -3.45 14.80
N ASN A 170 7.28 -2.85 13.72
CA ASN A 170 6.80 -1.56 13.20
C ASN A 170 6.88 -1.41 11.67
N ALA A 171 7.03 -2.50 10.92
CA ALA A 171 6.98 -2.45 9.46
C ALA A 171 5.71 -3.16 8.97
N TRP A 172 4.68 -2.37 8.64
CA TRP A 172 3.39 -2.84 8.16
C TRP A 172 3.22 -2.62 6.67
N SER A 173 2.45 -3.50 6.05
CA SER A 173 2.05 -3.29 4.66
C SER A 173 0.72 -3.94 4.33
N MET A 174 0.02 -3.37 3.34
CA MET A 174 -1.29 -3.80 2.87
C MET A 174 -1.30 -3.86 1.35
N GLN A 175 -1.89 -4.91 0.78
CA GLN A 175 -2.07 -5.06 -0.67
C GLN A 175 -3.20 -4.17 -1.20
N TYR A 176 -4.20 -3.90 -0.38
CA TYR A 176 -5.35 -3.06 -0.67
C TYR A 176 -5.09 -1.59 -0.31
N HIS A 177 -6.00 -0.74 -0.76
CA HIS A 177 -5.90 0.71 -0.60
C HIS A 177 -6.88 1.23 0.44
N VAL A 178 -6.36 1.93 1.42
CA VAL A 178 -7.14 2.65 2.46
C VAL A 178 -7.08 4.16 2.26
N GLU A 179 -6.07 4.64 1.54
CA GLU A 179 -5.73 6.06 1.34
C GLU A 179 -6.56 6.76 0.25
N ILE A 180 -7.60 6.13 -0.25
CA ILE A 180 -8.38 6.60 -1.41
C ILE A 180 -9.06 7.95 -1.18
N GLU A 181 -9.25 8.67 -2.28
CA GLU A 181 -9.99 9.94 -2.40
C GLU A 181 -11.08 9.82 -3.47
N SER A 182 -11.95 10.80 -3.57
CA SER A 182 -13.10 10.77 -4.50
C SER A 182 -12.73 10.69 -5.98
N ASP A 183 -11.53 11.11 -6.36
CA ASP A 183 -11.01 11.09 -7.72
C ASP A 183 -10.03 9.93 -7.99
N THR A 184 -9.71 9.11 -6.99
CA THR A 184 -8.74 8.00 -7.10
C THR A 184 -9.09 7.07 -8.26
N VAL A 185 -10.33 6.61 -8.36
CA VAL A 185 -10.75 5.67 -9.42
C VAL A 185 -10.64 6.29 -10.82
N ASP A 186 -10.98 7.57 -10.96
CA ASP A 186 -10.87 8.27 -12.24
C ASP A 186 -9.40 8.46 -12.64
N ASN A 187 -8.55 8.86 -11.69
CA ASN A 187 -7.12 9.07 -11.92
C ASN A 187 -6.40 7.77 -12.27
N TRP A 188 -6.69 6.68 -11.55
CA TRP A 188 -6.10 5.37 -11.84
C TRP A 188 -6.63 4.77 -13.14
N GLY A 189 -7.92 4.95 -13.42
CA GLY A 189 -8.53 4.52 -14.68
C GLY A 189 -7.96 5.22 -15.92
N ALA A 190 -7.25 6.34 -15.75
CA ALA A 190 -6.52 7.02 -16.83
C ALA A 190 -5.13 6.42 -17.09
N ILE A 191 -4.60 5.57 -16.19
CA ILE A 191 -3.32 4.87 -16.38
C ILE A 191 -3.57 3.66 -17.31
N PRO A 192 -2.85 3.55 -18.44
CA PRO A 192 -3.09 2.49 -19.42
C PRO A 192 -3.07 1.07 -18.83
N ALA A 193 -2.09 0.75 -17.99
CA ALA A 193 -1.96 -0.56 -17.36
C ALA A 193 -3.15 -0.90 -16.45
N TYR A 194 -3.63 0.06 -15.68
CA TYR A 194 -4.80 -0.12 -14.82
C TYR A 194 -6.11 -0.23 -15.60
N ALA A 195 -6.27 0.60 -16.64
CA ALA A 195 -7.43 0.53 -17.53
C ALA A 195 -7.51 -0.82 -18.25
N GLU A 196 -6.37 -1.33 -18.72
CA GLU A 196 -6.28 -2.65 -19.35
C GLU A 196 -6.62 -3.78 -18.36
N ALA A 197 -6.02 -3.78 -17.17
CA ALA A 197 -6.30 -4.76 -16.12
C ALA A 197 -7.79 -4.76 -15.72
N LEU A 198 -8.39 -3.58 -15.57
CA LEU A 198 -9.80 -3.42 -15.25
C LEU A 198 -10.69 -4.01 -16.35
N THR A 199 -10.41 -3.65 -17.61
CA THR A 199 -11.20 -4.13 -18.76
C THR A 199 -11.07 -5.63 -18.95
N ASN A 200 -9.86 -6.18 -18.82
CA ASN A 200 -9.61 -7.62 -18.93
C ASN A 200 -10.28 -8.43 -17.82
N THR A 201 -10.43 -7.84 -16.63
CA THR A 201 -11.00 -8.52 -15.46
C THR A 201 -12.52 -8.39 -15.39
N LEU A 202 -13.06 -7.19 -15.63
CA LEU A 202 -14.46 -6.84 -15.37
C LEU A 202 -15.25 -6.45 -16.64
N GLY A 203 -14.59 -6.36 -17.79
CA GLY A 203 -15.20 -6.01 -19.07
C GLY A 203 -15.30 -4.50 -19.32
N GLU A 204 -15.80 -4.16 -20.50
CA GLU A 204 -15.99 -2.77 -20.92
C GLU A 204 -16.98 -2.03 -20.01
N GLY A 205 -16.71 -0.75 -19.74
CA GLY A 205 -17.55 0.09 -18.89
C GLY A 205 -17.42 -0.14 -17.38
N ALA A 206 -16.54 -1.05 -16.96
CA ALA A 206 -16.34 -1.38 -15.54
C ALA A 206 -15.92 -0.17 -14.68
N LEU A 207 -15.20 0.80 -15.25
CA LEU A 207 -14.72 1.99 -14.51
C LEU A 207 -15.87 2.76 -13.86
N SER A 208 -16.96 2.99 -14.59
CA SER A 208 -18.13 3.72 -14.05
C SER A 208 -18.80 2.96 -12.89
N ASN A 209 -18.83 1.62 -12.95
CA ASN A 209 -19.38 0.80 -11.87
C ASN A 209 -18.44 0.77 -10.67
N LEU A 210 -17.13 0.65 -10.89
CA LEU A 210 -16.13 0.70 -9.84
C LEU A 210 -16.19 2.04 -9.10
N LYS A 211 -16.25 3.16 -9.85
CA LYS A 211 -16.41 4.49 -9.24
C LYS A 211 -17.64 4.59 -8.35
N LYS A 212 -18.81 4.17 -8.85
CA LYS A 212 -20.06 4.19 -8.05
C LYS A 212 -19.95 3.36 -6.78
N ASN A 213 -19.33 2.17 -6.88
CA ASN A 213 -19.13 1.31 -5.71
C ASN A 213 -18.16 1.94 -4.71
N THR A 214 -17.07 2.55 -5.19
CA THR A 214 -16.11 3.26 -4.34
C THR A 214 -16.77 4.46 -3.66
N ASP A 215 -17.50 5.28 -4.40
CA ASP A 215 -18.23 6.44 -3.84
C ASP A 215 -19.23 6.00 -2.75
N ALA A 216 -19.94 4.90 -2.96
CA ALA A 216 -20.90 4.37 -2.00
C ALA A 216 -20.24 3.86 -0.69
N ASN A 217 -18.97 3.45 -0.74
CA ASN A 217 -18.20 2.95 0.41
C ASN A 217 -17.22 3.97 0.97
N MET A 218 -17.10 5.16 0.38
CA MET A 218 -16.07 6.16 0.71
C MET A 218 -16.04 6.51 2.20
N SER A 219 -17.18 6.73 2.81
CA SER A 219 -17.26 7.07 4.25
C SER A 219 -16.66 5.97 5.14
N GLN A 220 -16.90 4.69 4.80
CA GLN A 220 -16.34 3.56 5.53
C GLN A 220 -14.82 3.45 5.28
N CYS A 221 -14.37 3.64 4.04
CA CYS A 221 -12.96 3.64 3.71
C CYS A 221 -12.20 4.74 4.46
N LEU A 222 -12.72 5.97 4.47
CA LEU A 222 -12.12 7.09 5.20
C LEU A 222 -12.07 6.86 6.72
N SER A 223 -13.11 6.26 7.29
CA SER A 223 -13.11 5.92 8.73
C SER A 223 -12.06 4.86 9.05
N CYS A 224 -11.91 3.84 8.19
CA CYS A 224 -10.87 2.83 8.32
C CYS A 224 -9.48 3.43 8.15
N ALA A 225 -9.27 4.27 7.12
CA ALA A 225 -8.04 4.97 6.87
C ALA A 225 -7.60 5.83 8.07
N ARG A 226 -8.54 6.56 8.66
CA ARG A 226 -8.26 7.38 9.86
C ARG A 226 -7.83 6.51 11.04
N GLN A 227 -8.52 5.41 11.30
CA GLN A 227 -8.15 4.51 12.40
C GLN A 227 -6.77 3.88 12.19
N ILE A 228 -6.46 3.43 10.96
CA ILE A 228 -5.13 2.87 10.61
C ILE A 228 -4.04 3.95 10.74
N TYR A 229 -4.32 5.16 10.28
CA TYR A 229 -3.41 6.29 10.41
C TYR A 229 -3.11 6.60 11.88
N ASP A 230 -4.14 6.76 12.71
CA ASP A 230 -3.99 7.06 14.14
C ASP A 230 -3.19 5.97 14.86
N ASN A 231 -3.48 4.71 14.55
CA ASN A 231 -2.76 3.57 15.09
C ASN A 231 -1.29 3.57 14.66
N PHE A 232 -1.01 3.78 13.37
CA PHE A 232 0.36 3.85 12.86
C PHE A 232 1.15 4.99 13.50
N MET A 233 0.53 6.17 13.62
CA MET A 233 1.19 7.34 14.21
C MET A 233 1.50 7.13 15.70
N SER A 234 0.68 6.37 16.43
CA SER A 234 0.92 6.05 17.84
C SER A 234 2.15 5.14 18.05
N GLU A 235 2.58 4.41 17.04
CA GLU A 235 3.75 3.53 17.08
C GLU A 235 5.08 4.26 16.76
N ILE A 236 5.00 5.51 16.29
CA ILE A 236 6.19 6.31 15.93
C ILE A 236 6.66 7.18 17.11
N VAL A 237 5.80 7.41 18.10
CA VAL A 237 6.05 8.34 19.25
C VAL A 237 6.85 7.67 20.34
#